data_19364f64d97b8f39c60ad924dc0d5ee2
#
_entry.id   19364f64d97b8f39c60ad924dc0d5ee2
#
_cell.length_a   1.000
_cell.length_b   1.000
_cell.length_c   1.000
_cell.angle_alpha   90.00
_cell.angle_beta   90.00
_cell.angle_gamma   90.00
#
_symmetry.space_group_name_H-M   'P 1'
#
loop_
_entity.id
_entity.type
_entity.pdbx_description
1 polymer ?
#
loop_
_entity_poly.entity_id
_entity_poly.type
_entity_poly.pdbx_seq_one_letter_code
_entity_poly.pdbx_strand_id
1 'polypeptide(L)'
;MPGYSLTSPISGTTTFDPSSGNLCMTATASEIGIVSMKISEYRNGVFIGSVIRDIQIIILPCTTVPPVLSGFNGNPPDVTTSSSMDDSLNLCADFGDTITFTIDAQIGSSNNKVMSWSGVSSTPNASFNITNNFSNNPSGTFFWIPQPSDVQNSPISFNITVQDDACPINNVFSYTYTITLSSSTTFTVNANVTDETCYGYGDG
;
A
#
# COMPACT_ATOMS: atom_id res chain seq x y z
N MET A 1 -32.80 -25.30 -5.48
CA MET A 1 -32.67 -24.27 -4.46
C MET A 1 -33.12 -22.99 -5.12
N PRO A 2 -34.08 -22.25 -4.60
CA PRO A 2 -34.47 -20.96 -5.15
C PRO A 2 -33.39 -19.92 -4.80
N GLY A 3 -32.95 -19.16 -5.79
CA GLY A 3 -32.04 -18.04 -5.59
C GLY A 3 -30.66 -18.14 -6.23
N TYR A 4 -30.25 -19.29 -6.71
CA TYR A 4 -28.96 -19.47 -7.39
C TYR A 4 -29.16 -19.62 -8.89
N SER A 5 -28.37 -18.91 -9.68
CA SER A 5 -28.36 -19.01 -11.13
C SER A 5 -26.91 -19.03 -11.62
N LEU A 6 -26.71 -19.30 -12.92
CA LEU A 6 -25.40 -19.26 -13.56
C LEU A 6 -24.69 -17.89 -13.40
N THR A 7 -25.46 -16.83 -13.19
CA THR A 7 -24.95 -15.45 -13.01
C THR A 7 -25.03 -14.97 -11.56
N SER A 8 -25.53 -15.78 -10.63
CA SER A 8 -25.65 -15.46 -9.21
C SER A 8 -25.31 -16.70 -8.37
N PRO A 9 -24.01 -17.05 -8.27
CA PRO A 9 -23.55 -18.21 -7.52
C PRO A 9 -23.63 -18.02 -6.00
N ILE A 10 -23.79 -16.79 -5.55
CA ILE A 10 -23.96 -16.42 -4.15
C ILE A 10 -25.13 -15.43 -4.01
N SER A 11 -25.64 -15.27 -2.79
CA SER A 11 -26.59 -14.21 -2.47
C SER A 11 -25.88 -12.85 -2.49
N GLY A 12 -26.44 -11.89 -3.25
CA GLY A 12 -25.84 -10.58 -3.46
C GLY A 12 -25.59 -10.29 -4.93
N THR A 13 -24.54 -9.50 -5.21
CA THR A 13 -24.17 -9.13 -6.58
C THR A 13 -22.93 -9.87 -7.05
N THR A 14 -22.98 -10.34 -8.29
CA THR A 14 -21.84 -10.96 -8.98
C THR A 14 -21.67 -10.29 -10.33
N THR A 15 -20.45 -9.86 -10.65
CA THR A 15 -20.11 -9.30 -11.96
C THR A 15 -18.87 -10.01 -12.50
N PHE A 16 -18.91 -10.33 -13.79
CA PHE A 16 -17.81 -10.94 -14.50
C PHE A 16 -17.44 -10.09 -15.73
N ASP A 17 -16.19 -9.73 -15.85
CA ASP A 17 -15.64 -9.06 -17.03
C ASP A 17 -14.91 -10.09 -17.90
N PRO A 18 -15.49 -10.49 -19.05
CA PRO A 18 -14.89 -11.50 -19.91
C PRO A 18 -13.60 -11.04 -20.60
N SER A 19 -13.32 -9.73 -20.65
CA SER A 19 -12.14 -9.19 -21.31
C SER A 19 -10.90 -9.26 -20.40
N SER A 20 -11.08 -9.02 -19.12
CA SER A 20 -10.02 -9.08 -18.11
C SER A 20 -10.01 -10.40 -17.34
N GLY A 21 -11.12 -11.16 -17.36
CA GLY A 21 -11.32 -12.35 -16.53
C GLY A 21 -11.63 -12.03 -15.06
N ASN A 22 -11.87 -10.78 -14.71
CA ASN A 22 -12.15 -10.37 -13.35
C ASN A 22 -13.56 -10.80 -12.93
N LEU A 23 -13.64 -11.48 -11.79
CA LEU A 23 -14.88 -11.86 -11.12
C LEU A 23 -14.98 -11.09 -9.80
N CYS A 24 -15.96 -10.19 -9.70
CA CYS A 24 -16.23 -9.41 -8.49
C CYS A 24 -17.54 -9.87 -7.87
N MET A 25 -17.55 -10.02 -6.56
CA MET A 25 -18.72 -10.47 -5.80
C MET A 25 -18.89 -9.62 -4.55
N THR A 26 -20.16 -9.29 -4.24
CA THR A 26 -20.56 -8.68 -2.97
C THR A 26 -21.62 -9.56 -2.34
N ALA A 27 -21.22 -10.32 -1.32
CA ALA A 27 -22.12 -11.22 -0.60
C ALA A 27 -22.99 -10.49 0.40
N THR A 28 -24.24 -10.97 0.58
CA THR A 28 -25.19 -10.44 1.57
C THR A 28 -25.46 -11.41 2.72
N ALA A 29 -24.96 -12.65 2.62
CA ALA A 29 -25.11 -13.66 3.65
C ALA A 29 -23.87 -14.58 3.70
N SER A 30 -23.72 -15.28 4.83
CA SER A 30 -22.73 -16.34 4.97
C SER A 30 -23.24 -17.59 4.29
N GLU A 31 -22.49 -18.10 3.33
CA GLU A 31 -22.90 -19.24 2.51
C GLU A 31 -21.72 -19.89 1.80
N ILE A 32 -21.96 -21.02 1.17
CA ILE A 32 -21.01 -21.70 0.31
C ILE A 32 -21.58 -21.72 -1.12
N GLY A 33 -20.88 -21.09 -2.04
CA GLY A 33 -21.20 -21.07 -3.46
C GLY A 33 -20.19 -21.87 -4.27
N ILE A 34 -20.60 -22.27 -5.47
CA ILE A 34 -19.72 -22.90 -6.47
C ILE A 34 -19.83 -22.09 -7.76
N VAL A 35 -18.69 -21.70 -8.29
CA VAL A 35 -18.58 -21.05 -9.61
C VAL A 35 -17.88 -22.03 -10.54
N SER A 36 -18.51 -22.30 -11.68
CA SER A 36 -17.92 -23.09 -12.76
C SER A 36 -17.58 -22.16 -13.92
N MET A 37 -16.32 -22.10 -14.30
CA MET A 37 -15.85 -21.30 -15.43
C MET A 37 -15.37 -22.20 -16.55
N LYS A 38 -15.89 -21.94 -17.77
CA LYS A 38 -15.41 -22.59 -18.99
C LYS A 38 -14.54 -21.62 -19.77
N ILE A 39 -13.28 -21.97 -19.97
CA ILE A 39 -12.34 -21.24 -20.80
C ILE A 39 -12.23 -21.98 -22.12
N SER A 40 -12.56 -21.32 -23.23
CA SER A 40 -12.47 -21.87 -24.58
C SER A 40 -11.29 -21.25 -25.32
N GLU A 41 -10.46 -22.10 -25.92
CA GLU A 41 -9.30 -21.67 -26.70
C GLU A 41 -9.65 -21.71 -28.20
N TYR A 42 -9.28 -20.63 -28.89
CA TYR A 42 -9.43 -20.48 -30.35
C TYR A 42 -8.08 -20.10 -30.97
N ARG A 43 -7.75 -20.68 -32.11
CA ARG A 43 -6.59 -20.30 -32.92
C ARG A 43 -7.03 -20.00 -34.34
N ASN A 44 -6.75 -18.77 -34.78
CA ASN A 44 -7.23 -18.26 -36.08
C ASN A 44 -8.75 -18.43 -36.28
N GLY A 45 -9.54 -18.22 -35.22
CA GLY A 45 -10.99 -18.39 -35.24
C GLY A 45 -11.50 -19.78 -35.14
N VAL A 46 -10.62 -20.80 -35.10
CA VAL A 46 -10.99 -22.23 -34.98
C VAL A 46 -10.92 -22.64 -33.52
N PHE A 47 -11.99 -23.23 -33.01
CA PHE A 47 -12.04 -23.82 -31.67
C PHE A 47 -11.04 -25.00 -31.55
N ILE A 48 -10.16 -24.93 -30.55
CA ILE A 48 -9.14 -25.95 -30.31
C ILE A 48 -9.49 -26.81 -29.11
N GLY A 49 -10.03 -26.21 -28.06
CA GLY A 49 -10.34 -26.95 -26.85
C GLY A 49 -10.95 -26.06 -25.78
N SER A 50 -11.39 -26.68 -24.71
CA SER A 50 -11.87 -25.95 -23.52
C SER A 50 -11.45 -26.63 -22.24
N VAL A 51 -11.28 -25.82 -21.18
CA VAL A 51 -11.04 -26.27 -19.80
C VAL A 51 -12.17 -25.75 -18.93
N ILE A 52 -12.70 -26.61 -18.07
CA ILE A 52 -13.66 -26.20 -17.03
C ILE A 52 -12.94 -26.20 -15.69
N ARG A 53 -13.17 -25.15 -14.91
CA ARG A 53 -12.67 -24.99 -13.56
C ARG A 53 -13.82 -24.71 -12.62
N ASP A 54 -13.94 -25.53 -11.59
CA ASP A 54 -14.88 -25.32 -10.50
C ASP A 54 -14.14 -24.71 -9.31
N ILE A 55 -14.71 -23.63 -8.78
CA ILE A 55 -14.15 -22.87 -7.64
C ILE A 55 -15.22 -22.88 -6.56
N GLN A 56 -14.89 -23.40 -5.39
CA GLN A 56 -15.73 -23.27 -4.21
C GLN A 56 -15.42 -21.92 -3.53
N ILE A 57 -16.47 -21.15 -3.26
CA ILE A 57 -16.41 -19.88 -2.56
C ILE A 57 -17.11 -20.05 -1.22
N ILE A 58 -16.41 -19.76 -0.15
CA ILE A 58 -16.93 -19.82 1.21
C ILE A 58 -17.03 -18.39 1.73
N ILE A 59 -18.24 -17.94 1.99
CA ILE A 59 -18.52 -16.63 2.60
C ILE A 59 -18.72 -16.85 4.09
N LEU A 60 -17.83 -16.29 4.87
CA LEU A 60 -17.87 -16.34 6.33
C LEU A 60 -18.28 -14.99 6.92
N PRO A 61 -18.97 -14.96 8.05
CA PRO A 61 -19.26 -13.69 8.72
C PRO A 61 -17.94 -13.09 9.22
N CYS A 62 -17.62 -11.88 8.82
CA CYS A 62 -16.52 -11.11 9.37
C CYS A 62 -17.11 -10.07 10.34
N THR A 63 -16.90 -10.28 11.63
CA THR A 63 -17.37 -9.38 12.70
C THR A 63 -16.26 -8.48 13.23
N THR A 64 -15.04 -8.69 12.77
CA THR A 64 -13.85 -7.95 13.21
C THR A 64 -13.52 -6.81 12.26
N VAL A 65 -13.13 -5.67 12.83
CA VAL A 65 -12.63 -4.55 12.05
C VAL A 65 -11.18 -4.89 11.62
N PRO A 66 -10.86 -4.83 10.33
CA PRO A 66 -9.50 -5.10 9.86
C PRO A 66 -8.48 -4.16 10.49
N PRO A 67 -7.22 -4.60 10.69
CA PRO A 67 -6.17 -3.72 11.13
C PRO A 67 -5.81 -2.68 10.06
N VAL A 68 -5.47 -1.48 10.48
CA VAL A 68 -5.05 -0.38 9.61
C VAL A 68 -3.69 0.11 10.07
N LEU A 69 -2.78 0.37 9.13
CA LEU A 69 -1.49 0.98 9.38
C LEU A 69 -1.58 2.50 9.29
N SER A 70 -0.80 3.21 10.09
CA SER A 70 -0.65 4.65 9.95
C SER A 70 0.19 4.99 8.71
N GLY A 71 0.01 6.21 8.18
CA GLY A 71 0.94 6.81 7.24
C GLY A 71 2.13 7.48 7.93
N PHE A 72 2.99 8.14 7.15
CA PHE A 72 4.12 8.93 7.66
C PHE A 72 3.71 10.04 8.63
N ASN A 73 2.49 10.57 8.48
CA ASN A 73 1.90 11.61 9.34
C ASN A 73 1.30 11.05 10.65
N GLY A 74 1.39 9.74 10.90
CA GLY A 74 0.83 9.06 12.06
C GLY A 74 -0.68 8.78 11.99
N ASN A 75 -1.36 9.19 10.91
CA ASN A 75 -2.78 8.94 10.70
C ASN A 75 -3.00 7.80 9.69
N PRO A 76 -4.11 7.06 9.77
CA PRO A 76 -4.45 6.09 8.73
C PRO A 76 -4.61 6.79 7.37
N PRO A 77 -4.14 6.17 6.27
CA PRO A 77 -4.35 6.67 4.93
C PRO A 77 -5.83 6.75 4.58
N ASP A 78 -6.25 7.80 3.88
CA ASP A 78 -7.62 7.91 3.36
C ASP A 78 -7.74 7.07 2.08
N VAL A 79 -8.21 5.85 2.22
CA VAL A 79 -8.43 4.92 1.10
C VAL A 79 -9.69 5.21 0.29
N THR A 80 -10.47 6.23 0.67
CA THR A 80 -11.74 6.57 0.00
C THR A 80 -11.55 7.53 -1.16
N THR A 81 -10.44 8.24 -1.21
CA THR A 81 -10.12 9.18 -2.29
C THR A 81 -9.23 8.51 -3.33
N SER A 82 -9.74 8.41 -4.56
CA SER A 82 -9.00 7.93 -5.74
C SER A 82 -7.92 8.92 -6.22
N SER A 83 -7.59 9.94 -5.43
CA SER A 83 -6.53 10.87 -5.76
C SER A 83 -5.18 10.17 -5.57
N SER A 84 -4.42 10.12 -6.64
CA SER A 84 -3.17 9.38 -6.81
C SER A 84 -1.98 9.85 -5.95
N MET A 85 -2.20 10.67 -4.94
CA MET A 85 -1.19 11.12 -3.98
C MET A 85 -1.85 11.29 -2.61
N ASP A 86 -1.91 10.19 -1.86
CA ASP A 86 -2.08 10.31 -0.43
C ASP A 86 -0.71 10.67 0.16
N ASP A 87 -0.54 11.93 0.57
CA ASP A 87 0.69 12.43 1.19
C ASP A 87 1.07 11.64 2.46
N SER A 88 0.13 10.87 3.01
CA SER A 88 0.39 10.01 4.17
C SER A 88 1.29 8.81 3.85
N LEU A 89 1.37 8.37 2.59
CA LEU A 89 2.19 7.25 2.12
C LEU A 89 3.39 7.69 1.26
N ASN A 90 3.54 8.99 1.02
CA ASN A 90 4.62 9.56 0.23
C ASN A 90 5.42 10.55 1.07
N LEU A 91 6.74 10.39 1.09
CA LEU A 91 7.67 11.26 1.80
C LEU A 91 8.71 11.80 0.82
N CYS A 92 8.98 13.10 0.88
CA CYS A 92 10.11 13.72 0.17
C CYS A 92 11.23 14.01 1.18
N ALA A 93 12.46 13.68 0.83
CA ALA A 93 13.64 13.94 1.66
C ALA A 93 14.88 14.19 0.80
N ASP A 94 15.90 14.80 1.37
CA ASP A 94 17.20 14.95 0.71
C ASP A 94 18.16 13.85 1.16
N PHE A 95 19.13 13.54 0.30
CA PHE A 95 20.19 12.63 0.72
C PHE A 95 21.04 13.28 1.84
N GLY A 96 21.52 12.47 2.78
CA GLY A 96 22.24 12.91 3.96
C GLY A 96 21.34 13.28 5.14
N ASP A 97 20.04 13.48 4.91
CA ASP A 97 19.09 13.67 6.00
C ASP A 97 18.87 12.38 6.78
N THR A 98 18.58 12.52 8.06
CA THR A 98 18.17 11.38 8.87
C THR A 98 16.67 11.19 8.74
N ILE A 99 16.26 10.15 8.02
CA ILE A 99 14.86 9.79 7.87
C ILE A 99 14.48 8.84 9.00
N THR A 100 13.59 9.27 9.86
CA THR A 100 13.02 8.44 10.92
C THR A 100 11.54 8.71 11.07
N PHE A 101 10.75 7.65 11.16
CA PHE A 101 9.30 7.71 11.41
C PHE A 101 8.83 6.43 12.02
N THR A 102 7.64 6.48 12.59
CA THR A 102 7.01 5.31 13.23
C THR A 102 5.69 5.00 12.52
N ILE A 103 5.49 3.73 12.19
CA ILE A 103 4.26 3.19 11.64
C ILE A 103 3.61 2.32 12.69
N ASP A 104 2.38 2.65 13.03
CA ASP A 104 1.59 1.95 14.04
C ASP A 104 0.47 1.14 13.38
N ALA A 105 0.20 -0.06 13.88
CA ALA A 105 -0.98 -0.81 13.53
C ALA A 105 -2.15 -0.30 14.37
N GLN A 106 -2.70 0.83 13.94
CA GLN A 106 -3.82 1.48 14.62
C GLN A 106 -5.12 0.80 14.22
N ILE A 107 -6.11 0.95 15.06
CA ILE A 107 -7.53 0.64 14.82
C ILE A 107 -7.76 -0.78 14.28
N GLY A 108 -8.74 -1.38 14.79
CA GLY A 108 -9.16 -2.73 14.50
C GLY A 108 -9.63 -3.37 15.78
N SER A 109 -9.88 -4.64 15.69
CA SER A 109 -10.22 -5.46 16.84
C SER A 109 -9.11 -5.42 17.92
N SER A 110 -9.47 -5.79 19.14
CA SER A 110 -8.52 -6.05 20.22
C SER A 110 -7.62 -7.28 19.96
N ASN A 111 -7.67 -7.83 18.75
CA ASN A 111 -6.90 -8.98 18.33
C ASN A 111 -5.40 -8.66 18.29
N ASN A 112 -4.59 -9.67 18.55
CA ASN A 112 -3.16 -9.53 18.37
C ASN A 112 -2.82 -9.39 16.89
N LYS A 113 -1.81 -8.62 16.61
CA LYS A 113 -1.37 -8.32 15.25
C LYS A 113 0.11 -8.64 15.09
N VAL A 114 0.45 -9.09 13.90
CA VAL A 114 1.83 -9.30 13.46
C VAL A 114 2.11 -8.29 12.37
N MET A 115 3.16 -7.51 12.55
CA MET A 115 3.68 -6.58 11.56
C MET A 115 4.93 -7.16 10.91
N SER A 116 5.09 -6.95 9.61
CA SER A 116 6.29 -7.29 8.86
C SER A 116 6.55 -6.25 7.78
N TRP A 117 7.78 -6.18 7.29
CA TRP A 117 8.15 -5.30 6.19
C TRP A 117 8.95 -6.03 5.12
N SER A 118 8.87 -5.52 3.88
CA SER A 118 9.57 -6.06 2.72
C SER A 118 9.91 -4.95 1.74
N GLY A 119 10.84 -5.20 0.82
CA GLY A 119 11.28 -4.20 -0.17
C GLY A 119 12.63 -3.56 0.17
N VAL A 120 13.37 -4.15 1.11
CA VAL A 120 14.65 -3.64 1.66
C VAL A 120 15.78 -3.57 0.63
N SER A 121 15.68 -4.28 -0.48
CA SER A 121 16.74 -4.33 -1.50
C SER A 121 17.04 -2.99 -2.16
N SER A 122 16.10 -2.06 -2.11
CA SER A 122 16.24 -0.70 -2.66
C SER A 122 16.69 0.34 -1.63
N THR A 123 16.78 -0.02 -0.34
CA THR A 123 17.22 0.85 0.75
C THR A 123 18.40 0.23 1.50
N PRO A 124 19.60 0.20 0.92
CA PRO A 124 20.75 -0.33 1.61
C PRO A 124 21.00 0.47 2.90
N ASN A 125 21.26 -0.23 3.99
CA ASN A 125 21.47 0.32 5.34
C ASN A 125 20.23 0.94 6.03
N ALA A 126 19.04 0.80 5.47
CA ALA A 126 17.82 1.10 6.19
C ALA A 126 17.51 0.00 7.22
N SER A 127 16.88 0.39 8.31
CA SER A 127 16.38 -0.54 9.32
C SER A 127 14.92 -0.26 9.65
N PHE A 128 14.20 -1.31 9.98
CA PHE A 128 12.83 -1.21 10.46
C PHE A 128 12.70 -2.09 11.71
N ASN A 129 12.64 -1.46 12.85
CA ASN A 129 12.58 -2.16 14.13
C ASN A 129 11.15 -2.25 14.62
N ILE A 130 10.61 -3.47 14.72
CA ILE A 130 9.23 -3.71 15.16
C ILE A 130 9.24 -4.00 16.65
N THR A 131 8.42 -3.25 17.38
CA THR A 131 8.17 -3.42 18.81
C THR A 131 6.74 -3.91 19.03
N ASN A 132 6.51 -4.57 20.17
CA ASN A 132 5.20 -5.11 20.54
C ASN A 132 4.57 -6.01 19.46
N ASN A 133 5.38 -6.68 18.65
CA ASN A 133 4.86 -7.65 17.69
C ASN A 133 4.11 -8.77 18.44
N PHE A 134 3.05 -9.32 17.87
CA PHE A 134 2.10 -10.23 18.55
C PHE A 134 1.29 -9.58 19.69
N SER A 135 1.03 -8.29 19.59
CA SER A 135 0.14 -7.56 20.50
C SER A 135 -0.99 -6.89 19.73
N ASN A 136 -1.91 -6.26 20.46
CA ASN A 136 -2.99 -5.49 19.83
C ASN A 136 -2.50 -4.19 19.14
N ASN A 137 -1.28 -3.72 19.48
CA ASN A 137 -0.72 -2.47 18.94
C ASN A 137 0.78 -2.62 18.59
N PRO A 138 1.14 -3.39 17.55
CA PRO A 138 2.52 -3.41 17.10
C PRO A 138 2.88 -2.08 16.45
N SER A 139 4.14 -1.68 16.64
CA SER A 139 4.69 -0.43 16.12
C SER A 139 6.04 -0.70 15.49
N GLY A 140 6.31 -0.12 14.33
CA GLY A 140 7.57 -0.26 13.61
C GLY A 140 8.25 1.08 13.41
N THR A 141 9.51 1.22 13.82
CA THR A 141 10.31 2.42 13.61
C THR A 141 11.27 2.21 12.46
N PHE A 142 11.13 3.02 11.44
CA PHE A 142 12.04 3.10 10.30
C PHE A 142 13.17 4.07 10.62
N PHE A 143 14.38 3.72 10.18
CA PHE A 143 15.55 4.57 10.25
C PHE A 143 16.41 4.39 9.00
N TRP A 144 16.78 5.49 8.35
CA TRP A 144 17.63 5.49 7.18
C TRP A 144 18.35 6.81 6.99
N ILE A 145 19.59 6.77 6.53
CA ILE A 145 20.35 7.93 6.08
C ILE A 145 20.75 7.65 4.62
N PRO A 146 19.99 8.18 3.65
CA PRO A 146 20.26 7.96 2.24
C PRO A 146 21.59 8.57 1.82
N GLN A 147 22.31 7.88 0.95
CA GLN A 147 23.55 8.32 0.37
C GLN A 147 23.29 8.99 -0.99
N PRO A 148 24.23 9.80 -1.52
CA PRO A 148 24.08 10.41 -2.85
C PRO A 148 23.80 9.40 -3.97
N SER A 149 24.34 8.17 -3.84
CA SER A 149 24.11 7.06 -4.79
C SER A 149 22.66 6.57 -4.80
N ASP A 150 21.90 6.81 -3.73
CA ASP A 150 20.51 6.31 -3.63
C ASP A 150 19.53 7.19 -4.42
N VAL A 151 19.90 8.44 -4.71
CA VAL A 151 19.06 9.38 -5.48
C VAL A 151 18.72 8.83 -6.87
N GLN A 152 19.65 8.12 -7.50
CA GLN A 152 19.42 7.51 -8.82
C GLN A 152 18.36 6.39 -8.82
N ASN A 153 18.05 5.83 -7.65
CA ASN A 153 17.06 4.79 -7.47
C ASN A 153 15.70 5.34 -6.98
N SER A 154 15.62 6.67 -6.82
CA SER A 154 14.38 7.35 -6.40
C SER A 154 13.30 7.34 -7.49
N PRO A 155 12.01 7.17 -7.18
CA PRO A 155 11.46 6.95 -5.86
C PRO A 155 11.69 5.52 -5.33
N ILE A 156 11.87 5.41 -4.02
CA ILE A 156 12.14 4.15 -3.35
C ILE A 156 10.88 3.71 -2.61
N SER A 157 10.45 2.46 -2.83
CA SER A 157 9.22 1.94 -2.23
C SER A 157 9.49 0.69 -1.40
N PHE A 158 8.77 0.56 -0.30
CA PHE A 158 8.75 -0.62 0.55
C PHE A 158 7.33 -0.90 1.04
N ASN A 159 7.07 -2.16 1.41
CA ASN A 159 5.76 -2.58 1.89
C ASN A 159 5.82 -2.91 3.37
N ILE A 160 4.81 -2.46 4.10
CA ILE A 160 4.54 -2.89 5.46
C ILE A 160 3.21 -3.63 5.46
N THR A 161 3.23 -4.84 6.00
CA THR A 161 2.06 -5.71 6.08
C THR A 161 1.73 -5.94 7.55
N VAL A 162 0.44 -5.85 7.88
CA VAL A 162 -0.11 -6.20 9.17
C VAL A 162 -1.14 -7.30 9.00
N GLN A 163 -1.07 -8.30 9.88
CA GLN A 163 -2.02 -9.42 9.95
C GLN A 163 -2.52 -9.54 11.38
N ASP A 164 -3.83 -9.71 11.55
CA ASP A 164 -4.42 -10.02 12.86
C ASP A 164 -4.66 -11.52 13.06
N ASP A 165 -5.04 -11.91 14.27
CA ASP A 165 -5.44 -13.28 14.64
C ASP A 165 -6.97 -13.46 14.68
N ALA A 166 -7.70 -12.68 13.88
CA ALA A 166 -9.14 -12.76 13.82
C ALA A 166 -9.66 -14.13 13.41
N CYS A 167 -10.76 -14.54 14.03
CA CYS A 167 -11.49 -15.74 13.66
C CYS A 167 -12.79 -15.37 12.90
N PRO A 168 -13.17 -16.10 11.87
CA PRO A 168 -12.65 -17.38 11.37
C PRO A 168 -11.48 -17.27 10.38
N ILE A 169 -11.15 -16.08 9.94
CA ILE A 169 -10.05 -15.84 8.99
C ILE A 169 -9.30 -14.58 9.45
N ASN A 170 -7.99 -14.66 9.44
CA ASN A 170 -7.11 -13.52 9.74
C ASN A 170 -7.26 -12.45 8.66
N ASN A 171 -7.35 -11.19 9.09
CA ASN A 171 -7.29 -10.06 8.16
C ASN A 171 -5.82 -9.72 7.88
N VAL A 172 -5.52 -9.45 6.62
CA VAL A 172 -4.17 -9.04 6.18
C VAL A 172 -4.30 -7.75 5.39
N PHE A 173 -3.53 -6.75 5.79
CA PHE A 173 -3.42 -5.48 5.08
C PHE A 173 -1.97 -5.16 4.77
N SER A 174 -1.72 -4.57 3.60
CA SER A 174 -0.40 -4.13 3.18
C SER A 174 -0.49 -2.77 2.54
N TYR A 175 0.37 -1.84 2.97
CA TYR A 175 0.55 -0.55 2.32
C TYR A 175 1.94 -0.42 1.74
N THR A 176 2.02 0.25 0.58
CA THR A 176 3.28 0.64 -0.05
C THR A 176 3.60 2.06 0.35
N TYR A 177 4.75 2.23 1.00
CA TYR A 177 5.30 3.53 1.39
C TYR A 177 6.37 3.92 0.38
N THR A 178 6.38 5.18 -0.02
CA THR A 178 7.31 5.68 -1.04
C THR A 178 8.10 6.87 -0.51
N ILE A 179 9.42 6.82 -0.66
CA ILE A 179 10.32 7.92 -0.33
C ILE A 179 10.93 8.43 -1.64
N THR A 180 10.68 9.70 -1.93
CA THR A 180 11.29 10.40 -3.06
C THR A 180 12.48 11.18 -2.56
N LEU A 181 13.67 10.81 -3.04
CA LEU A 181 14.90 11.52 -2.71
C LEU A 181 15.17 12.61 -3.75
N SER A 182 15.53 13.78 -3.26
CA SER A 182 16.02 14.86 -4.07
C SER A 182 17.51 15.13 -3.79
N SER A 183 18.19 15.71 -4.76
CA SER A 183 19.51 16.28 -4.51
C SER A 183 19.35 17.62 -3.82
N SER A 184 20.01 17.81 -2.69
CA SER A 184 20.11 19.15 -2.10
C SER A 184 20.65 20.11 -3.17
N THR A 185 19.79 20.99 -3.67
CA THR A 185 20.25 22.12 -4.47
C THR A 185 20.85 23.12 -3.50
N THR A 186 22.17 23.17 -3.45
CA THR A 186 22.86 24.29 -2.78
C THR A 186 22.45 25.59 -3.46
N PHE A 187 21.60 26.35 -2.79
CA PHE A 187 21.26 27.69 -3.26
C PHE A 187 22.48 28.60 -3.00
N THR A 188 23.23 28.91 -4.05
CA THR A 188 24.36 29.84 -3.95
C THR A 188 23.82 31.22 -4.21
N VAL A 189 23.74 32.04 -3.16
CA VAL A 189 23.48 33.46 -3.29
C VAL A 189 24.81 34.13 -3.59
N ASN A 190 25.02 34.56 -4.84
CA ASN A 190 26.11 35.47 -5.16
C ASN A 190 25.60 36.90 -4.94
N ALA A 191 25.97 37.49 -3.79
CA ALA A 191 25.78 38.91 -3.56
C ALA A 191 26.98 39.67 -4.18
N ASN A 192 26.74 40.38 -5.24
CA ASN A 192 27.67 41.40 -5.72
C ASN A 192 27.45 42.64 -4.87
N VAL A 193 28.41 42.92 -4.02
CA VAL A 193 28.48 44.21 -3.26
C VAL A 193 29.27 45.16 -4.12
N THR A 194 28.64 46.22 -4.58
CA THR A 194 29.32 47.40 -5.15
C THR A 194 29.39 48.47 -4.07
N ASP A 195 30.59 48.97 -3.83
CA ASP A 195 30.77 50.10 -2.91
C ASP A 195 30.14 51.34 -3.52
N GLU A 196 29.59 52.21 -2.66
CA GLU A 196 29.13 53.55 -3.07
C GLU A 196 30.25 54.28 -3.78
N THR A 197 29.90 54.90 -4.93
CA THR A 197 30.86 55.70 -5.69
C THR A 197 31.24 57.00 -4.98
N CYS A 198 30.38 57.48 -4.07
CA CYS A 198 30.64 58.61 -3.18
C CYS A 198 29.86 58.43 -1.86
N TYR A 199 30.49 58.76 -0.76
CA TYR A 199 29.88 58.69 0.56
C TYR A 199 28.55 59.48 0.62
N GLY A 200 27.45 58.78 0.90
CA GLY A 200 26.12 59.36 1.08
C GLY A 200 25.22 59.36 -0.16
N TYR A 201 25.64 58.75 -1.30
CA TYR A 201 24.80 58.67 -2.50
C TYR A 201 23.87 57.46 -2.53
N GLY A 202 24.13 56.43 -1.72
CA GLY A 202 23.26 55.24 -1.62
C GLY A 202 23.14 54.45 -2.93
N ASP A 203 24.16 54.46 -3.79
CA ASP A 203 24.22 53.79 -5.09
C ASP A 203 25.07 52.50 -5.07
N GLY A 204 25.43 52.02 -3.85
CA GLY A 204 26.18 50.79 -3.60
C GLY A 204 25.33 49.58 -3.36
#